data_c71a99afecf632a9c916670cb978d0dc
#
_entry.id   c71a99afecf632a9c916670cb978d0dc
#
_cell.length_a   1.000
_cell.length_b   1.000
_cell.length_c   1.000
_cell.angle_alpha   90.00
_cell.angle_beta   90.00
_cell.angle_gamma   90.00
#
_symmetry.space_group_name_H-M   'P 1'
#
loop_
_entity.id
_entity.type
_entity.pdbx_description
1 polymer ?
#
loop_
_entity_poly.entity_id
_entity_poly.type
_entity_poly.pdbx_seq_one_letter_code
_entity_poly.pdbx_strand_id
1 'polypeptide(L)'
;ARLHKEIGATMIYVTHDQVEAMTLADKIVVLRAGVIEQAGRPVDLYNDPANKFVAGFIGSPAMNFLNGVIEQGRVRITALNDLTIAAPIALAHDTGRPVLVGLRPQILTASTDLSTGSSTGTIPGVGLSVEICEHLGGVCYLYLSTPTGERLVVETRAEDILPVGAEVAVSFEDKKALFFDVITEQRLR
;
A
#
# COMPACT_ATOMS: atom_id res chain seq x y z
N ALA A 1 22.90 8.52 13.84
CA ALA A 1 23.69 8.13 12.65
C ALA A 1 25.18 8.51 12.78
N ARG A 2 25.54 9.80 13.08
CA ARG A 2 26.96 10.23 13.10
C ARG A 2 27.76 9.54 14.20
N LEU A 3 27.27 9.53 15.44
CA LEU A 3 27.93 8.91 16.59
C LEU A 3 28.14 7.40 16.40
N HIS A 4 27.16 6.70 15.84
CA HIS A 4 27.25 5.26 15.51
C HIS A 4 28.42 4.99 14.55
N LYS A 5 28.54 5.79 13.48
CA LYS A 5 29.65 5.66 12.52
C LYS A 5 31.02 5.95 13.13
N GLU A 6 31.09 6.91 14.05
CA GLU A 6 32.35 7.26 14.73
C GLU A 6 32.80 6.19 15.73
N ILE A 7 31.85 5.57 16.44
CA ILE A 7 32.15 4.54 17.45
C ILE A 7 32.42 3.18 16.82
N GLY A 8 31.80 2.86 15.68
CA GLY A 8 31.91 1.57 14.98
C GLY A 8 31.36 0.37 15.77
N ALA A 9 30.51 0.62 16.77
CA ALA A 9 29.94 -0.41 17.63
C ALA A 9 28.60 -0.92 17.07
N THR A 10 28.28 -2.19 17.32
CA THR A 10 26.93 -2.73 17.08
C THR A 10 25.99 -2.14 18.13
N MET A 11 24.96 -1.45 17.68
CA MET A 11 23.94 -0.86 18.55
C MET A 11 22.58 -1.52 18.27
N ILE A 12 21.85 -1.83 19.34
CA ILE A 12 20.46 -2.27 19.27
C ILE A 12 19.59 -1.13 19.77
N TYR A 13 18.64 -0.70 18.93
CA TYR A 13 17.68 0.35 19.26
C TYR A 13 16.25 -0.18 19.13
N VAL A 14 15.46 -0.05 20.18
CA VAL A 14 14.06 -0.47 20.20
C VAL A 14 13.19 0.77 20.09
N THR A 15 12.36 0.82 19.07
CA THR A 15 11.44 1.93 18.82
C THR A 15 10.12 1.41 18.28
N HIS A 16 9.07 2.18 18.45
CA HIS A 16 7.79 2.01 17.74
C HIS A 16 7.63 3.05 16.61
N ASP A 17 8.60 3.94 16.45
CA ASP A 17 8.61 4.95 15.40
C ASP A 17 9.25 4.38 14.13
N GLN A 18 8.45 4.27 13.07
CA GLN A 18 8.88 3.73 11.78
C GLN A 18 9.90 4.65 11.08
N VAL A 19 9.76 5.97 11.21
CA VAL A 19 10.66 6.94 10.56
C VAL A 19 12.05 6.81 11.16
N GLU A 20 12.15 6.69 12.49
CA GLU A 20 13.42 6.42 13.16
C GLU A 20 14.03 5.10 12.67
N ALA A 21 13.26 4.01 12.70
CA ALA A 21 13.73 2.69 12.27
C ALA A 21 14.22 2.71 10.82
N MET A 22 13.45 3.28 9.91
CA MET A 22 13.77 3.34 8.47
C MET A 22 14.98 4.22 8.15
N THR A 23 15.23 5.25 8.98
CA THR A 23 16.27 6.25 8.75
C THR A 23 17.60 5.89 9.40
N LEU A 24 17.55 5.27 10.57
CA LEU A 24 18.75 5.07 11.40
C LEU A 24 19.34 3.66 11.28
N ALA A 25 18.52 2.65 10.98
CA ALA A 25 18.96 1.27 11.04
C ALA A 25 19.58 0.78 9.73
N ASP A 26 20.68 0.01 9.84
CA ASP A 26 21.19 -0.81 8.74
C ASP A 26 20.34 -2.07 8.55
N LYS A 27 19.74 -2.56 9.65
CA LYS A 27 18.87 -3.73 9.67
C LYS A 27 17.72 -3.51 10.65
N ILE A 28 16.51 -3.76 10.18
CA ILE A 28 15.29 -3.76 11.01
C ILE A 28 14.88 -5.20 11.31
N VAL A 29 14.41 -5.43 12.53
CA VAL A 29 13.76 -6.68 12.95
C VAL A 29 12.34 -6.33 13.39
N VAL A 30 11.34 -6.79 12.64
CA VAL A 30 9.92 -6.59 12.96
C VAL A 30 9.45 -7.74 13.83
N LEU A 31 8.88 -7.41 14.99
CA LEU A 31 8.38 -8.36 15.97
C LEU A 31 6.87 -8.22 16.15
N ARG A 32 6.17 -9.36 16.23
CA ARG A 32 4.76 -9.44 16.63
C ARG A 32 4.58 -10.54 17.67
N ALA A 33 4.06 -10.19 18.85
CA ALA A 33 3.82 -11.14 19.94
C ALA A 33 5.05 -12.02 20.27
N GLY A 34 6.27 -11.43 20.28
CA GLY A 34 7.51 -12.13 20.60
C GLY A 34 8.11 -12.95 19.46
N VAL A 35 7.47 -13.01 18.30
CA VAL A 35 7.96 -13.74 17.12
C VAL A 35 8.52 -12.75 16.09
N ILE A 36 9.63 -13.13 15.45
CA ILE A 36 10.21 -12.35 14.34
C ILE A 36 9.38 -12.59 13.09
N GLU A 37 8.72 -11.55 12.59
CA GLU A 37 7.95 -11.58 11.34
C GLU A 37 8.85 -11.42 10.11
N GLN A 38 9.81 -10.51 10.18
CA GLN A 38 10.81 -10.29 9.13
C GLN A 38 12.01 -9.53 9.68
N ALA A 39 13.19 -9.82 9.13
CA ALA A 39 14.41 -9.08 9.41
C ALA A 39 15.18 -8.80 8.12
N GLY A 40 15.61 -7.56 7.91
CA GLY A 40 16.32 -7.15 6.69
C GLY A 40 16.64 -5.66 6.66
N ARG A 41 17.14 -5.19 5.52
CA ARG A 41 17.36 -3.76 5.31
C ARG A 41 16.01 -3.04 5.24
N PRO A 42 15.94 -1.78 5.69
CA PRO A 42 14.69 -1.00 5.66
C PRO A 42 13.98 -1.03 4.31
N VAL A 43 14.72 -0.82 3.22
CA VAL A 43 14.19 -0.80 1.86
C VAL A 43 13.61 -2.16 1.43
N ASP A 44 14.20 -3.27 1.89
CA ASP A 44 13.71 -4.62 1.56
C ASP A 44 12.37 -4.90 2.25
N LEU A 45 12.24 -4.51 3.54
CA LEU A 45 10.98 -4.65 4.28
C LEU A 45 9.86 -3.81 3.67
N TYR A 46 10.20 -2.64 3.14
CA TYR A 46 9.24 -1.75 2.49
C TYR A 46 8.76 -2.30 1.13
N ASN A 47 9.70 -2.77 0.29
CA ASN A 47 9.40 -3.19 -1.08
C ASN A 47 8.91 -4.63 -1.18
N ASP A 48 9.43 -5.54 -0.35
CA ASP A 48 9.07 -6.96 -0.36
C ASP A 48 8.77 -7.48 1.07
N PRO A 49 7.67 -7.00 1.68
CA PRO A 49 7.23 -7.49 2.98
C PRO A 49 6.84 -8.97 2.91
N ALA A 50 7.23 -9.74 3.93
CA ALA A 50 6.97 -11.17 4.01
C ALA A 50 5.48 -11.50 4.22
N ASN A 51 4.74 -10.60 4.87
CA ASN A 51 3.33 -10.78 5.16
C ASN A 51 2.60 -9.44 5.30
N LYS A 52 1.27 -9.50 5.43
CA LYS A 52 0.38 -8.35 5.60
C LYS A 52 0.74 -7.48 6.82
N PHE A 53 1.16 -8.13 7.93
CA PHE A 53 1.53 -7.40 9.14
C PHE A 53 2.74 -6.48 8.87
N VAL A 54 3.82 -7.01 8.30
CA VAL A 54 5.01 -6.22 7.96
C VAL A 54 4.66 -5.13 6.94
N ALA A 55 3.86 -5.47 5.92
CA ALA A 55 3.42 -4.52 4.89
C ALA A 55 2.64 -3.33 5.46
N GLY A 56 1.75 -3.59 6.42
CA GLY A 56 0.94 -2.56 7.09
C GLY A 56 1.71 -1.80 8.17
N PHE A 57 2.72 -2.46 8.78
CA PHE A 57 3.53 -1.83 9.83
C PHE A 57 4.65 -0.95 9.24
N ILE A 58 5.25 -1.32 8.12
CA ILE A 58 6.35 -0.58 7.50
C ILE A 58 5.81 0.35 6.42
N GLY A 59 5.92 1.65 6.65
CA GLY A 59 5.48 2.74 5.76
C GLY A 59 4.40 3.61 6.40
N SER A 60 4.54 4.93 6.24
CA SER A 60 3.59 5.93 6.71
C SER A 60 3.18 6.82 5.53
N PRO A 61 1.88 6.89 5.19
CA PRO A 61 0.77 6.13 5.78
C PRO A 61 0.88 4.62 5.55
N ALA A 62 0.10 3.85 6.31
CA ALA A 62 0.04 2.40 6.15
C ALA A 62 -0.45 1.98 4.75
N MET A 63 -0.08 0.78 4.32
CA MET A 63 -0.54 0.19 3.07
C MET A 63 -2.07 0.01 3.09
N ASN A 64 -2.72 0.34 1.98
CA ASN A 64 -4.11 -0.02 1.75
C ASN A 64 -4.23 -1.53 1.49
N PHE A 65 -5.24 -2.18 2.07
CA PHE A 65 -5.55 -3.58 1.79
C PHE A 65 -6.99 -3.70 1.31
N LEU A 66 -7.16 -4.19 0.09
CA LEU A 66 -8.47 -4.39 -0.54
C LEU A 66 -8.69 -5.87 -0.82
N ASN A 67 -9.95 -6.31 -0.70
CA ASN A 67 -10.31 -7.66 -1.06
C ASN A 67 -10.36 -7.82 -2.58
N GLY A 68 -9.78 -8.92 -3.07
CA GLY A 68 -9.80 -9.29 -4.47
C GLY A 68 -10.09 -10.77 -4.67
N VAL A 69 -10.48 -11.14 -5.87
CA VAL A 69 -10.70 -12.53 -6.28
C VAL A 69 -9.97 -12.79 -7.59
N ILE A 70 -9.29 -13.93 -7.69
CA ILE A 70 -8.59 -14.34 -8.90
C ILE A 70 -9.63 -14.84 -9.91
N GLU A 71 -9.63 -14.25 -11.11
CA GLU A 71 -10.49 -14.61 -12.23
C GLU A 71 -9.68 -14.61 -13.53
N GLN A 72 -9.56 -15.77 -14.16
CA GLN A 72 -8.90 -15.92 -15.48
C GLN A 72 -7.49 -15.28 -15.55
N GLY A 73 -6.66 -15.47 -14.53
CA GLY A 73 -5.30 -14.93 -14.48
C GLY A 73 -5.21 -13.46 -14.11
N ARG A 74 -6.31 -12.87 -13.69
CA ARG A 74 -6.38 -11.49 -13.19
C ARG A 74 -6.96 -11.47 -11.77
N VAL A 75 -6.76 -10.39 -11.04
CA VAL A 75 -7.40 -10.15 -9.75
C VAL A 75 -8.44 -9.07 -9.94
N ARG A 76 -9.71 -9.39 -9.68
CA ARG A 76 -10.81 -8.43 -9.65
C ARG A 76 -10.93 -7.84 -8.25
N ILE A 77 -11.00 -6.51 -8.16
CA ILE A 77 -11.08 -5.73 -6.92
C ILE A 77 -12.43 -5.00 -6.92
N THR A 78 -13.41 -5.53 -6.18
CA THR A 78 -14.78 -4.99 -6.15
C THR A 78 -14.82 -3.58 -5.56
N ALA A 79 -14.02 -3.31 -4.54
CA ALA A 79 -13.91 -1.98 -3.93
C ALA A 79 -13.48 -0.87 -4.92
N LEU A 80 -12.90 -1.25 -6.05
CA LEU A 80 -12.44 -0.35 -7.11
C LEU A 80 -13.25 -0.54 -8.40
N ASN A 81 -14.59 -0.63 -8.28
CA ASN A 81 -15.52 -0.79 -9.41
C ASN A 81 -15.19 -1.99 -10.30
N ASP A 82 -14.89 -3.14 -9.68
CA ASP A 82 -14.50 -4.37 -10.36
C ASP A 82 -13.26 -4.22 -11.26
N LEU A 83 -12.36 -3.30 -10.90
CA LEU A 83 -11.07 -3.18 -11.57
C LEU A 83 -10.36 -4.53 -11.58
N THR A 84 -9.82 -4.90 -12.73
CA THR A 84 -9.00 -6.10 -12.85
C THR A 84 -7.55 -5.76 -13.13
N ILE A 85 -6.65 -6.30 -12.33
CA ILE A 85 -5.19 -6.18 -12.48
C ILE A 85 -4.55 -7.54 -12.73
N ALA A 86 -3.31 -7.58 -13.24
CA ALA A 86 -2.61 -8.84 -13.48
C ALA A 86 -2.42 -9.62 -12.15
N ALA A 87 -2.78 -10.90 -12.13
CA ALA A 87 -2.44 -11.77 -11.01
C ALA A 87 -0.95 -12.17 -11.07
N PRO A 88 -0.32 -12.48 -9.91
CA PRO A 88 0.98 -13.16 -9.91
C PRO A 88 0.93 -14.43 -10.77
N ILE A 89 1.99 -14.70 -11.51
CA ILE A 89 2.05 -15.84 -12.45
C ILE A 89 1.73 -17.17 -11.75
N ALA A 90 2.25 -17.35 -10.54
CA ALA A 90 2.02 -18.54 -9.73
C ALA A 90 0.54 -18.77 -9.35
N LEU A 91 -0.27 -17.72 -9.36
CA LEU A 91 -1.69 -17.75 -8.97
C LEU A 91 -2.66 -17.64 -10.15
N ALA A 92 -2.15 -17.49 -11.37
CA ALA A 92 -2.98 -17.22 -12.55
C ALA A 92 -4.04 -18.31 -12.82
N HIS A 93 -3.84 -19.53 -12.33
CA HIS A 93 -4.76 -20.67 -12.47
C HIS A 93 -5.71 -20.88 -11.29
N ASP A 94 -5.53 -20.13 -10.18
CA ASP A 94 -6.30 -20.30 -8.94
C ASP A 94 -7.64 -19.53 -8.99
N THR A 95 -8.40 -19.69 -10.07
CA THR A 95 -9.68 -18.99 -10.27
C THR A 95 -10.65 -19.23 -9.10
N GLY A 96 -11.22 -18.16 -8.57
CA GLY A 96 -12.10 -18.15 -7.40
C GLY A 96 -11.38 -17.99 -6.07
N ARG A 97 -10.05 -18.00 -6.05
CA ARG A 97 -9.28 -17.80 -4.82
C ARG A 97 -9.37 -16.34 -4.35
N PRO A 98 -9.77 -16.11 -3.07
CA PRO A 98 -9.72 -14.78 -2.49
C PRO A 98 -8.26 -14.40 -2.16
N VAL A 99 -7.92 -13.13 -2.38
CA VAL A 99 -6.62 -12.55 -2.07
C VAL A 99 -6.79 -11.16 -1.47
N LEU A 100 -5.80 -10.70 -0.69
CA LEU A 100 -5.70 -9.29 -0.31
C LEU A 100 -4.74 -8.59 -1.26
N VAL A 101 -5.18 -7.47 -1.81
CA VAL A 101 -4.38 -6.58 -2.66
C VAL A 101 -3.84 -5.44 -1.82
N GLY A 102 -2.53 -5.36 -1.68
CA GLY A 102 -1.84 -4.30 -0.98
C GLY A 102 -1.41 -3.19 -1.92
N LEU A 103 -1.85 -1.96 -1.66
CA LEU A 103 -1.51 -0.77 -2.44
C LEU A 103 -0.94 0.30 -1.51
N ARG A 104 0.30 0.69 -1.72
CA ARG A 104 0.89 1.78 -0.95
C ARG A 104 0.29 3.13 -1.36
N PRO A 105 0.02 4.04 -0.42
CA PRO A 105 -0.53 5.37 -0.75
C PRO A 105 0.30 6.14 -1.78
N GLN A 106 1.62 5.96 -1.77
CA GLN A 106 2.58 6.65 -2.64
C GLN A 106 2.56 6.19 -4.10
N ILE A 107 2.02 5.00 -4.38
CA ILE A 107 1.92 4.51 -5.77
C ILE A 107 0.62 4.92 -6.44
N LEU A 108 -0.32 5.45 -5.68
CA LEU A 108 -1.63 5.86 -6.13
C LEU A 108 -1.59 7.31 -6.59
N THR A 109 -2.27 7.60 -7.68
CA THR A 109 -2.49 8.97 -8.19
C THR A 109 -3.97 9.23 -8.24
N ALA A 110 -4.44 10.31 -7.62
CA ALA A 110 -5.83 10.76 -7.69
C ALA A 110 -5.97 11.95 -8.64
N SER A 111 -7.03 11.98 -9.45
CA SER A 111 -7.33 13.05 -10.39
C SER A 111 -8.83 13.29 -10.47
N THR A 112 -9.24 14.55 -10.66
CA THR A 112 -10.62 14.93 -11.00
C THR A 112 -10.94 14.71 -12.47
N ASP A 113 -9.93 14.45 -13.30
CA ASP A 113 -10.15 14.09 -14.70
C ASP A 113 -10.57 12.62 -14.79
N LEU A 114 -11.85 12.39 -14.87
CA LEU A 114 -12.48 11.06 -14.97
C LEU A 114 -12.30 10.44 -16.37
N SER A 115 -11.78 11.19 -17.35
CA SER A 115 -11.59 10.72 -18.73
C SER A 115 -10.33 9.90 -18.95
N THR A 116 -9.40 9.87 -17.97
CA THR A 116 -8.10 9.23 -18.10
C THR A 116 -8.12 7.69 -17.99
N GLY A 117 -9.27 7.05 -18.16
CA GLY A 117 -9.49 5.60 -18.02
C GLY A 117 -8.86 4.70 -19.07
N SER A 118 -7.76 5.07 -19.72
CA SER A 118 -7.19 4.32 -20.86
C SER A 118 -5.91 3.52 -20.56
N SER A 119 -5.33 3.63 -19.38
CA SER A 119 -4.13 2.84 -19.03
C SER A 119 -4.47 1.71 -18.07
N THR A 120 -3.75 0.58 -18.20
CA THR A 120 -3.82 -0.54 -17.26
C THR A 120 -3.65 -0.04 -15.83
N GLY A 121 -4.55 -0.42 -14.92
CA GLY A 121 -4.53 0.02 -13.53
C GLY A 121 -5.19 1.39 -13.27
N THR A 122 -5.91 1.96 -14.24
CA THR A 122 -6.69 3.18 -14.01
C THR A 122 -8.12 2.84 -13.57
N ILE A 123 -8.54 3.44 -12.46
CA ILE A 123 -9.88 3.25 -11.89
C ILE A 123 -10.72 4.47 -12.26
N PRO A 124 -11.87 4.30 -12.92
CA PRO A 124 -12.80 5.41 -13.10
C PRO A 124 -13.19 6.00 -11.75
N GLY A 125 -13.27 7.33 -11.66
CA GLY A 125 -13.58 8.03 -10.41
C GLY A 125 -15.00 7.85 -9.87
N VAL A 126 -15.86 7.17 -10.63
CA VAL A 126 -17.24 6.92 -10.20
C VAL A 126 -17.25 6.01 -8.97
N GLY A 127 -17.80 6.53 -7.88
CA GLY A 127 -17.91 5.84 -6.61
C GLY A 127 -16.72 6.01 -5.66
N LEU A 128 -15.70 6.76 -6.05
CA LEU A 128 -14.62 7.17 -5.15
C LEU A 128 -14.79 8.66 -4.83
N SER A 129 -15.12 8.96 -3.59
CA SER A 129 -15.27 10.34 -3.12
C SER A 129 -14.25 10.68 -2.06
N VAL A 130 -13.81 11.94 -2.06
CA VAL A 130 -12.90 12.45 -1.03
C VAL A 130 -13.69 12.65 0.27
N GLU A 131 -13.39 11.87 1.31
CA GLU A 131 -13.97 12.04 2.65
C GLU A 131 -13.17 13.04 3.48
N ILE A 132 -11.84 12.95 3.43
CA ILE A 132 -10.93 13.78 4.22
C ILE A 132 -9.72 14.12 3.35
N CYS A 133 -9.20 15.33 3.53
CA CYS A 133 -7.90 15.75 2.99
C CYS A 133 -7.05 16.29 4.15
N GLU A 134 -5.98 15.59 4.50
CA GLU A 134 -5.04 15.98 5.54
C GLU A 134 -3.82 16.65 4.93
N HIS A 135 -3.61 17.91 5.25
CA HIS A 135 -2.46 18.69 4.77
C HIS A 135 -1.29 18.63 5.76
N LEU A 136 -0.18 18.08 5.33
CA LEU A 136 1.05 17.94 6.12
C LEU A 136 2.22 18.76 5.54
N GLY A 137 1.95 19.98 5.08
CA GLY A 137 2.94 20.85 4.46
C GLY A 137 3.21 20.50 3.01
N GLY A 138 4.23 19.69 2.72
CA GLY A 138 4.60 19.33 1.33
C GLY A 138 3.76 18.23 0.71
N VAL A 139 3.00 17.49 1.49
CA VAL A 139 2.14 16.38 1.05
C VAL A 139 0.71 16.53 1.59
N CYS A 140 -0.23 15.93 0.90
CA CYS A 140 -1.60 15.77 1.35
C CYS A 140 -1.98 14.28 1.30
N TYR A 141 -2.70 13.80 2.32
CA TYR A 141 -3.31 12.47 2.32
C TYR A 141 -4.79 12.61 2.07
N LEU A 142 -5.24 11.99 0.98
CA LEU A 142 -6.65 11.89 0.62
C LEU A 142 -7.18 10.57 1.14
N TYR A 143 -8.25 10.63 1.92
CA TYR A 143 -9.01 9.47 2.35
C TYR A 143 -10.24 9.38 1.45
N LEU A 144 -10.29 8.33 0.65
CA LEU A 144 -11.35 8.11 -0.33
C LEU A 144 -12.27 7.00 0.17
N SER A 145 -13.58 7.20 -0.01
CA SER A 145 -14.59 6.15 0.20
C SER A 145 -14.79 5.36 -1.09
N THR A 146 -14.81 4.04 -0.96
CA THR A 146 -15.11 3.14 -2.07
C THR A 146 -16.59 2.75 -2.07
N PRO A 147 -17.14 2.23 -3.19
CA PRO A 147 -18.53 1.74 -3.26
C PRO A 147 -18.86 0.64 -2.24
N THR A 148 -17.87 -0.11 -1.80
CA THR A 148 -18.02 -1.19 -0.80
C THR A 148 -17.85 -0.71 0.64
N GLY A 149 -17.57 0.58 0.85
CA GLY A 149 -17.37 1.18 2.16
C GLY A 149 -15.95 0.99 2.73
N GLU A 150 -15.04 0.39 1.98
CA GLU A 150 -13.63 0.35 2.35
C GLU A 150 -12.99 1.73 2.12
N ARG A 151 -11.98 2.06 2.92
CA ARG A 151 -11.26 3.32 2.80
C ARG A 151 -9.97 3.13 2.03
N LEU A 152 -9.68 4.03 1.10
CA LEU A 152 -8.45 4.08 0.33
C LEU A 152 -7.69 5.37 0.65
N VAL A 153 -6.44 5.26 1.07
CA VAL A 153 -5.56 6.41 1.33
C VAL A 153 -4.65 6.62 0.13
N VAL A 154 -4.62 7.84 -0.38
CA VAL A 154 -3.76 8.28 -1.49
C VAL A 154 -2.84 9.39 -1.01
N GLU A 155 -1.55 9.29 -1.28
CA GLU A 155 -0.62 10.38 -1.06
C GLU A 155 -0.55 11.25 -2.32
N THR A 156 -0.73 12.56 -2.15
CA THR A 156 -0.65 13.54 -3.24
C THR A 156 0.17 14.75 -2.82
N ARG A 157 0.48 15.63 -3.74
CA ARG A 157 1.17 16.88 -3.43
C ARG A 157 0.22 17.86 -2.76
N ALA A 158 0.75 18.72 -1.89
CA ALA A 158 -0.05 19.71 -1.19
C ALA A 158 -0.74 20.75 -2.13
N GLU A 159 -0.22 20.92 -3.33
CA GLU A 159 -0.80 21.81 -4.37
C GLU A 159 -1.99 21.17 -5.10
N ASP A 160 -2.11 19.83 -5.09
CA ASP A 160 -3.20 19.10 -5.74
C ASP A 160 -4.39 18.94 -4.77
N ILE A 161 -4.96 20.07 -4.36
CA ILE A 161 -6.07 20.09 -3.40
C ILE A 161 -7.36 19.59 -4.05
N LEU A 162 -7.84 18.45 -3.56
CA LEU A 162 -9.14 17.93 -3.94
C LEU A 162 -10.14 18.20 -2.80
N PRO A 163 -11.26 18.90 -3.08
CA PRO A 163 -12.21 19.23 -2.04
C PRO A 163 -12.95 17.98 -1.53
N VAL A 164 -13.33 18.02 -0.27
CA VAL A 164 -14.19 16.98 0.33
C VAL A 164 -15.49 16.87 -0.46
N GLY A 165 -15.90 15.65 -0.75
CA GLY A 165 -17.06 15.35 -1.61
C GLY A 165 -16.77 15.35 -3.11
N ALA A 166 -15.54 15.67 -3.55
CA ALA A 166 -15.17 15.53 -4.95
C ALA A 166 -15.13 14.05 -5.36
N GLU A 167 -15.61 13.76 -6.56
CA GLU A 167 -15.41 12.46 -7.20
C GLU A 167 -14.05 12.44 -7.89
N VAL A 168 -13.32 11.33 -7.72
CA VAL A 168 -11.96 11.18 -8.22
C VAL A 168 -11.75 9.86 -8.93
N ALA A 169 -10.90 9.90 -9.96
CA ALA A 169 -10.28 8.73 -10.54
C ALA A 169 -8.97 8.42 -9.81
N VAL A 170 -8.71 7.16 -9.53
CA VAL A 170 -7.43 6.71 -8.96
C VAL A 170 -6.74 5.79 -9.96
N SER A 171 -5.45 6.01 -10.15
CA SER A 171 -4.63 5.19 -11.04
C SER A 171 -3.35 4.70 -10.33
N PHE A 172 -2.82 3.57 -10.77
CA PHE A 172 -1.55 3.01 -10.31
C PHE A 172 -1.01 2.00 -11.35
N GLU A 173 0.25 1.62 -11.21
CA GLU A 173 0.85 0.57 -12.04
C GLU A 173 0.58 -0.81 -11.43
N ASP A 174 -0.04 -1.74 -12.17
CA ASP A 174 -0.38 -3.10 -11.72
C ASP A 174 0.80 -3.82 -11.03
N LYS A 175 2.00 -3.69 -11.61
CA LYS A 175 3.22 -4.34 -11.10
C LYS A 175 3.66 -3.87 -9.70
N LYS A 176 3.10 -2.76 -9.21
CA LYS A 176 3.37 -2.23 -7.87
C LYS A 176 2.40 -2.76 -6.81
N ALA A 177 1.33 -3.42 -7.24
CA ALA A 177 0.41 -4.09 -6.33
C ALA A 177 1.08 -5.30 -5.68
N LEU A 178 0.87 -5.48 -4.38
CA LEU A 178 1.33 -6.62 -3.63
C LEU A 178 0.14 -7.52 -3.29
N PHE A 179 0.36 -8.83 -3.23
CA PHE A 179 -0.72 -9.78 -2.98
C PHE A 179 -0.42 -10.60 -1.73
N PHE A 180 -1.45 -10.85 -0.92
CA PHE A 180 -1.34 -11.62 0.32
C PHE A 180 -2.47 -12.63 0.41
N ASP A 181 -2.18 -13.76 1.02
CA ASP A 181 -3.19 -14.77 1.35
C ASP A 181 -4.14 -14.25 2.43
N VAL A 182 -5.44 -14.43 2.26
CA VAL A 182 -6.46 -13.89 3.16
C VAL A 182 -6.41 -14.55 4.54
N ILE A 183 -6.01 -15.84 4.62
CA ILE A 183 -6.04 -16.65 5.85
C ILE A 183 -4.67 -16.57 6.56
N THR A 184 -3.61 -16.86 5.83
CA THR A 184 -2.26 -16.94 6.40
C THR A 184 -1.58 -15.59 6.50
N GLU A 185 -2.11 -14.58 5.82
CA GLU A 185 -1.54 -13.24 5.65
C GLU A 185 -0.16 -13.23 4.96
N GLN A 186 0.32 -14.37 4.48
CA GLN A 186 1.62 -14.48 3.82
C GLN A 186 1.62 -13.81 2.45
N ARG A 187 2.78 -13.29 2.07
CA ARG A 187 3.00 -12.69 0.75
C ARG A 187 2.86 -13.73 -0.37
N LEU A 188 2.05 -13.43 -1.38
CA LEU A 188 1.90 -14.20 -2.61
C LEU A 188 2.74 -13.55 -3.71
N ARG A 189 3.55 -14.34 -4.43
CA ARG A 189 4.49 -13.88 -5.48
C ARG A 189 4.21 -14.53 -6.83
#